data_e25173e6c208a251a42de66135b2aa59
#
_entry.id   e25173e6c208a251a42de66135b2aa59
#
_cell.length_a   1.000
_cell.length_b   1.000
_cell.length_c   1.000
_cell.angle_alpha   90.00
_cell.angle_beta   90.00
_cell.angle_gamma   90.00
#
_symmetry.space_group_name_H-M   'P 1'
#
loop_
_entity.id
_entity.type
_entity.pdbx_description
1 polymer ?
#
loop_
_entity_poly.entity_id
_entity_poly.type
_entity_poly.pdbx_seq_one_letter_code
_entity_poly.pdbx_strand_id
1 'polypeptide(L)'
;TGNSNLQPAAMTLTATATVNPACGAYVTAPMDFGVNTGAVASNIDRTARFSLTCVNRSPFQVGLDNGSHADGAGNRRMRVGSSGALLPYELYRDAARTQRWGNVLNSTTVSGTGTGAAQDLTIYGRVPPAAGTSTPPGAYTDTVTVTITY
;
A
#
# COMPACT_ATOMS: atom_id res chain seq x y z
N THR A 1 -20.30 -70.19 -10.03
CA THR A 1 -20.75 -69.18 -9.66
C THR A 1 -20.01 -67.84 -9.84
N GLY A 2 -19.99 -67.42 -10.95
CA GLY A 2 -19.41 -66.20 -11.21
C GLY A 2 -20.03 -65.14 -10.37
N ASN A 3 -19.28 -64.41 -9.87
CA ASN A 3 -19.67 -63.33 -9.23
C ASN A 3 -20.09 -62.27 -10.17
N SER A 4 -21.06 -62.66 -10.90
CA SER A 4 -21.54 -61.78 -11.91
C SER A 4 -22.09 -60.48 -11.37
N ASN A 5 -22.17 -60.41 -10.09
CA ASN A 5 -22.61 -59.20 -9.45
C ASN A 5 -21.48 -58.32 -9.01
N LEU A 6 -20.41 -58.42 -9.68
CA LEU A 6 -19.37 -57.44 -9.43
C LEU A 6 -19.83 -56.10 -9.89
N GLN A 7 -20.73 -55.55 -9.15
CA GLN A 7 -20.98 -54.13 -9.31
C GLN A 7 -19.72 -53.41 -8.90
N PRO A 8 -19.28 -52.46 -9.68
CA PRO A 8 -18.21 -51.59 -9.20
C PRO A 8 -18.68 -50.97 -7.91
N ALA A 9 -17.92 -51.22 -6.86
CA ALA A 9 -18.19 -50.57 -5.59
C ALA A 9 -18.21 -49.06 -5.82
N ALA A 10 -19.21 -48.45 -5.29
CA ALA A 10 -19.30 -46.99 -5.37
C ALA A 10 -18.04 -46.44 -4.73
N MET A 11 -17.24 -45.79 -5.51
CA MET A 11 -16.03 -45.15 -5.02
C MET A 11 -16.32 -43.69 -4.75
N THR A 12 -16.17 -43.30 -3.48
CA THR A 12 -16.24 -41.89 -3.13
C THR A 12 -14.88 -41.26 -3.28
N LEU A 13 -14.76 -40.38 -4.25
CA LEU A 13 -13.55 -39.60 -4.45
C LEU A 13 -13.72 -38.27 -3.70
N THR A 14 -12.89 -38.08 -2.68
CA THR A 14 -12.83 -36.82 -1.98
C THR A 14 -11.73 -35.98 -2.59
N ALA A 15 -12.09 -34.89 -3.23
CA ALA A 15 -11.15 -33.93 -3.75
C ALA A 15 -11.03 -32.78 -2.77
N THR A 16 -9.82 -32.50 -2.35
CA THR A 16 -9.52 -31.34 -1.52
C THR A 16 -8.59 -30.40 -2.28
N ALA A 17 -8.90 -29.13 -2.22
CA ALA A 17 -8.05 -28.11 -2.78
C ALA A 17 -7.87 -27.01 -1.75
N THR A 18 -6.63 -26.60 -1.55
CA THR A 18 -6.33 -25.42 -0.76
C THR A 18 -6.00 -24.29 -1.71
N VAL A 19 -6.81 -23.26 -1.67
CA VAL A 19 -6.57 -22.05 -2.45
C VAL A 19 -5.83 -21.07 -1.56
N ASN A 20 -4.55 -20.88 -1.87
CA ASN A 20 -3.76 -19.87 -1.18
C ASN A 20 -4.14 -18.48 -1.67
N PRO A 21 -3.98 -17.44 -0.83
CA PRO A 21 -4.16 -16.06 -1.29
C PRO A 21 -3.30 -15.80 -2.53
N ALA A 22 -3.86 -15.05 -3.48
CA ALA A 22 -3.14 -14.75 -4.72
C ALA A 22 -1.91 -13.89 -4.47
N CYS A 23 -1.94 -13.02 -3.45
CA CYS A 23 -0.80 -12.22 -3.02
C CYS A 23 -0.46 -12.54 -1.58
N GLY A 24 0.80 -12.72 -1.30
CA GLY A 24 1.29 -13.10 0.02
C GLY A 24 2.42 -12.20 0.48
N ALA A 25 3.63 -12.68 0.47
CA ALA A 25 4.77 -11.95 1.02
C ALA A 25 4.86 -10.52 0.49
N TYR A 26 4.93 -9.58 1.40
CA TYR A 26 5.14 -8.18 1.07
C TYR A 26 6.09 -7.55 2.09
N VAL A 27 6.87 -6.60 1.62
CA VAL A 27 7.84 -5.86 2.42
C VAL A 27 7.60 -4.38 2.19
N THR A 28 7.52 -3.64 3.28
CA THR A 28 7.42 -2.18 3.23
C THR A 28 8.65 -1.58 3.91
N ALA A 29 9.13 -0.48 3.35
CA ALA A 29 10.10 0.38 4.02
C ALA A 29 9.41 1.68 4.42
N PRO A 30 9.79 2.31 5.55
CA PRO A 30 9.23 3.60 5.93
C PRO A 30 9.50 4.65 4.86
N MET A 31 8.55 5.55 4.66
CA MET A 31 8.79 6.78 3.92
C MET A 31 9.46 7.77 4.88
N ASP A 32 10.74 8.04 4.66
CA ASP A 32 11.51 8.94 5.49
C ASP A 32 11.78 10.24 4.72
N PHE A 33 11.17 11.31 5.17
CA PHE A 33 11.36 12.63 4.57
C PHE A 33 12.64 13.32 5.04
N GLY A 34 13.38 12.69 5.97
CA GLY A 34 14.64 13.20 6.46
C GLY A 34 14.49 14.31 7.48
N VAL A 35 15.57 15.02 7.70
CA VAL A 35 15.63 16.14 8.62
C VAL A 35 15.61 17.44 7.83
N ASN A 36 14.69 18.33 8.20
CA ASN A 36 14.59 19.66 7.62
C ASN A 36 14.85 20.69 8.71
N THR A 37 15.75 21.62 8.48
CA THR A 37 16.10 22.66 9.43
C THR A 37 15.27 23.91 9.14
N GLY A 38 14.46 24.33 10.10
CA GLY A 38 13.59 25.49 9.95
C GLY A 38 12.26 25.19 9.24
N ALA A 39 11.63 26.21 8.68
CA ALA A 39 10.37 26.06 7.97
C ALA A 39 10.57 25.30 6.66
N VAL A 40 9.57 24.55 6.23
CA VAL A 40 9.58 23.89 4.93
C VAL A 40 9.41 24.94 3.84
N ALA A 41 10.50 25.33 3.20
CA ALA A 41 10.53 26.41 2.21
C ALA A 41 10.31 25.92 0.78
N SER A 42 10.57 24.63 0.51
CA SER A 42 10.44 24.00 -0.80
C SER A 42 9.95 22.57 -0.63
N ASN A 43 9.54 21.94 -1.74
CA ASN A 43 9.13 20.55 -1.70
C ASN A 43 10.23 19.65 -1.16
N ILE A 44 9.88 18.77 -0.24
CA ILE A 44 10.72 17.68 0.22
C ILE A 44 10.22 16.41 -0.46
N ASP A 45 10.98 15.94 -1.44
CA ASP A 45 10.62 14.76 -2.23
C ASP A 45 11.45 13.57 -1.79
N ARG A 46 10.78 12.47 -1.52
CA ARG A 46 11.40 11.19 -1.16
C ARG A 46 10.64 10.04 -1.82
N THR A 47 11.27 8.89 -1.79
CA THR A 47 10.66 7.66 -2.28
C THR A 47 10.75 6.58 -1.23
N ALA A 48 9.78 5.67 -1.26
CA ALA A 48 9.82 4.43 -0.50
C ALA A 48 9.48 3.28 -1.44
N ARG A 49 9.83 2.07 -1.04
CA ARG A 49 9.57 0.87 -1.81
C ARG A 49 8.55 0.01 -1.10
N PHE A 50 7.61 -0.49 -1.86
CA PHE A 50 6.71 -1.55 -1.45
C PHE A 50 6.92 -2.74 -2.38
N SER A 51 7.22 -3.90 -1.82
CA SER A 51 7.44 -5.13 -2.58
C SER A 51 6.38 -6.15 -2.22
N LEU A 52 5.78 -6.78 -3.22
CA LEU A 52 4.79 -7.83 -3.02
C LEU A 52 5.04 -8.99 -3.97
N THR A 53 4.60 -10.18 -3.55
CA THR A 53 4.67 -11.39 -4.37
C THR A 53 3.27 -11.90 -4.58
N CYS A 54 2.82 -11.92 -5.82
CA CYS A 54 1.53 -12.45 -6.22
C CYS A 54 1.72 -13.64 -7.16
N VAL A 55 0.77 -14.57 -7.12
CA VAL A 55 0.75 -15.72 -8.02
C VAL A 55 0.78 -15.25 -9.47
N ASN A 56 1.52 -15.99 -10.32
CA ASN A 56 1.64 -15.66 -11.73
C ASN A 56 0.26 -15.49 -12.39
N ARG A 57 0.12 -14.43 -13.16
CA ARG A 57 -1.11 -14.02 -13.86
C ARG A 57 -2.27 -13.60 -12.97
N SER A 58 -2.05 -13.47 -11.68
CA SER A 58 -3.09 -12.99 -10.76
C SER A 58 -3.16 -11.46 -10.80
N PRO A 59 -4.31 -10.88 -11.14
CA PRO A 59 -4.45 -9.43 -11.07
C PRO A 59 -4.47 -8.96 -9.62
N PHE A 60 -3.90 -7.79 -9.38
CA PHE A 60 -3.94 -7.17 -8.06
C PHE A 60 -4.05 -5.66 -8.16
N GLN A 61 -4.53 -5.05 -7.09
CA GLN A 61 -4.51 -3.61 -6.89
C GLN A 61 -3.98 -3.30 -5.51
N VAL A 62 -3.14 -2.29 -5.42
CA VAL A 62 -2.57 -1.81 -4.16
C VAL A 62 -3.13 -0.43 -3.87
N GLY A 63 -3.75 -0.29 -2.72
CA GLY A 63 -4.30 0.97 -2.23
C GLY A 63 -3.56 1.46 -1.00
N LEU A 64 -3.50 2.78 -0.85
CA LEU A 64 -2.99 3.46 0.33
C LEU A 64 -4.12 4.29 0.94
N ASP A 65 -4.37 4.13 2.23
CA ASP A 65 -5.38 4.94 2.90
C ASP A 65 -4.90 6.38 3.11
N ASN A 66 -5.71 7.18 3.76
CA ASN A 66 -5.42 8.59 3.98
C ASN A 66 -4.53 8.86 5.21
N GLY A 67 -4.06 7.79 5.88
CA GLY A 67 -3.27 7.92 7.10
C GLY A 67 -4.11 8.13 8.35
N SER A 68 -3.44 8.08 9.50
CA SER A 68 -4.10 8.17 10.81
C SER A 68 -4.48 9.60 11.18
N HIS A 69 -3.90 10.60 10.54
CA HIS A 69 -4.09 12.01 10.89
C HIS A 69 -4.66 12.83 9.74
N ALA A 70 -5.36 12.18 8.80
CA ALA A 70 -6.00 12.86 7.69
C ALA A 70 -7.02 13.90 8.18
N ASP A 71 -7.22 14.94 7.38
CA ASP A 71 -8.32 15.88 7.62
C ASP A 71 -9.66 15.31 7.13
N GLY A 72 -10.73 16.07 7.33
CA GLY A 72 -12.07 15.65 6.90
C GLY A 72 -12.24 15.51 5.38
N ALA A 73 -11.33 16.08 4.60
CA ALA A 73 -11.31 15.95 3.14
C ALA A 73 -10.39 14.82 2.65
N GLY A 74 -9.73 14.12 3.56
CA GLY A 74 -8.86 13.00 3.24
C GLY A 74 -7.44 13.40 2.88
N ASN A 75 -7.03 14.62 3.17
CA ASN A 75 -5.64 15.06 2.96
C ASN A 75 -4.74 14.46 4.03
N ARG A 76 -3.62 13.90 3.61
CA ARG A 76 -2.66 13.26 4.53
C ARG A 76 -1.89 14.28 5.32
N ARG A 77 -1.72 14.01 6.61
CA ARG A 77 -0.94 14.86 7.52
C ARG A 77 -0.14 14.00 8.48
N MET A 78 1.10 14.39 8.72
CA MET A 78 1.90 13.87 9.82
C MET A 78 1.64 14.69 11.07
N ARG A 79 1.80 14.09 12.23
CA ARG A 79 1.59 14.74 13.53
C ARG A 79 2.86 14.65 14.35
N VAL A 80 3.19 15.72 15.07
CA VAL A 80 4.29 15.74 16.01
C VAL A 80 3.80 15.32 17.39
N GLY A 81 4.32 14.19 17.90
CA GLY A 81 4.10 13.73 19.26
C GLY A 81 2.66 13.93 19.77
N SER A 82 2.54 14.44 20.99
CA SER A 82 1.27 14.74 21.62
C SER A 82 0.84 16.20 21.46
N SER A 83 1.68 17.06 20.88
CA SER A 83 1.37 18.50 20.78
C SER A 83 0.27 18.83 19.78
N GLY A 84 0.02 17.91 18.85
CA GLY A 84 -1.04 18.08 17.87
C GLY A 84 -0.68 18.91 16.64
N ALA A 85 0.54 19.44 16.53
CA ALA A 85 0.95 20.12 15.31
C ALA A 85 0.98 19.16 14.14
N LEU A 86 0.47 19.61 12.99
CA LEU A 86 0.26 18.79 11.80
C LEU A 86 1.08 19.34 10.64
N LEU A 87 1.62 18.43 9.83
CA LEU A 87 2.40 18.75 8.65
C LEU A 87 1.81 17.99 7.45
N PRO A 88 1.25 18.68 6.46
CA PRO A 88 0.69 18.02 5.28
C PRO A 88 1.77 17.31 4.48
N TYR A 89 1.39 16.19 3.89
CA TYR A 89 2.20 15.45 2.92
C TYR A 89 1.30 14.72 1.95
N GLU A 90 1.87 14.22 0.87
CA GLU A 90 1.11 13.41 -0.07
C GLU A 90 1.97 12.29 -0.65
N LEU A 91 1.30 11.24 -1.10
CA LEU A 91 1.90 10.07 -1.72
C LEU A 91 1.34 9.89 -3.12
N TYR A 92 2.23 9.61 -4.07
CA TYR A 92 1.89 9.56 -5.49
C TYR A 92 2.35 8.24 -6.12
N ARG A 93 1.67 7.87 -7.20
CA ARG A 93 1.97 6.69 -8.00
C ARG A 93 3.06 6.94 -9.04
N ASP A 94 3.32 8.20 -9.36
CA ASP A 94 4.21 8.61 -10.45
C ASP A 94 5.37 9.47 -9.95
N ALA A 95 6.47 9.43 -10.68
CA ALA A 95 7.66 10.19 -10.34
C ALA A 95 7.44 11.70 -10.46
N ALA A 96 6.55 12.13 -11.34
CA ALA A 96 6.19 13.55 -11.50
C ALA A 96 5.32 14.06 -10.33
N ARG A 97 4.82 13.16 -9.49
CA ARG A 97 3.96 13.49 -8.34
C ARG A 97 2.72 14.26 -8.75
N THR A 98 2.03 13.73 -9.74
CA THR A 98 0.79 14.30 -10.26
C THR A 98 -0.42 13.43 -9.98
N GLN A 99 -0.21 12.13 -9.75
CA GLN A 99 -1.27 11.16 -9.55
C GLN A 99 -1.23 10.64 -8.11
N ARG A 100 -2.14 11.12 -7.31
CA ARG A 100 -2.27 10.69 -5.91
C ARG A 100 -2.51 9.19 -5.82
N TRP A 101 -1.80 8.52 -4.92
CA TRP A 101 -2.02 7.12 -4.61
C TRP A 101 -3.02 7.00 -3.46
N GLY A 102 -4.23 6.59 -3.78
CA GLY A 102 -5.30 6.39 -2.82
C GLY A 102 -5.73 4.92 -2.76
N ASN A 103 -6.95 4.69 -2.29
CA ASN A 103 -7.49 3.35 -2.13
C ASN A 103 -8.80 3.10 -2.87
N VAL A 104 -9.15 3.95 -3.81
CA VAL A 104 -10.33 3.73 -4.66
C VAL A 104 -9.94 2.81 -5.81
N LEU A 105 -10.53 1.62 -5.81
CA LEU A 105 -10.25 0.60 -6.82
C LEU A 105 -10.52 1.12 -8.23
N ASN A 106 -9.65 0.77 -9.16
CA ASN A 106 -9.70 1.17 -10.56
C ASN A 106 -9.62 2.69 -10.81
N SER A 107 -9.27 3.45 -9.80
CA SER A 107 -9.17 4.91 -9.89
C SER A 107 -7.86 5.43 -9.30
N THR A 108 -7.65 5.26 -8.00
CA THR A 108 -6.48 5.82 -7.32
C THR A 108 -5.48 4.77 -6.84
N THR A 109 -5.78 3.50 -7.00
CA THR A 109 -4.88 2.39 -6.69
C THR A 109 -3.85 2.16 -7.79
N VAL A 110 -2.80 1.42 -7.49
CA VAL A 110 -1.87 0.88 -8.49
C VAL A 110 -2.29 -0.54 -8.82
N SER A 111 -2.49 -0.82 -10.09
CA SER A 111 -2.86 -2.14 -10.59
C SER A 111 -1.65 -2.85 -11.16
N GLY A 112 -1.65 -4.17 -11.06
CA GLY A 112 -0.62 -5.01 -11.65
C GLY A 112 -1.08 -6.44 -11.83
N THR A 113 -0.19 -7.25 -12.36
CA THR A 113 -0.40 -8.68 -12.56
C THR A 113 0.77 -9.43 -11.94
N GLY A 114 0.46 -10.42 -11.13
CA GLY A 114 1.46 -11.24 -10.46
C GLY A 114 2.36 -11.98 -11.44
N THR A 115 3.60 -12.19 -11.05
CA THR A 115 4.60 -12.91 -11.83
C THR A 115 5.11 -14.16 -11.13
N GLY A 116 4.65 -14.42 -9.92
CA GLY A 116 5.19 -15.47 -9.05
C GLY A 116 6.46 -15.05 -8.33
N ALA A 117 7.04 -13.93 -8.69
CA ALA A 117 8.23 -13.37 -8.06
C ALA A 117 7.88 -12.05 -7.38
N ALA A 118 8.78 -11.55 -6.54
CA ALA A 118 8.62 -10.25 -5.90
C ALA A 118 8.62 -9.14 -6.94
N GLN A 119 7.66 -8.23 -6.80
CA GLN A 119 7.52 -7.04 -7.65
C GLN A 119 7.59 -5.80 -6.77
N ASP A 120 8.40 -4.85 -7.20
CA ASP A 120 8.60 -3.60 -6.47
C ASP A 120 7.71 -2.50 -7.02
N LEU A 121 7.04 -1.81 -6.13
CA LEU A 121 6.29 -0.60 -6.42
C LEU A 121 6.96 0.56 -5.68
N THR A 122 7.18 1.66 -6.38
CA THR A 122 7.76 2.87 -5.79
C THR A 122 6.65 3.80 -5.35
N ILE A 123 6.75 4.25 -4.10
CA ILE A 123 5.86 5.28 -3.54
C ILE A 123 6.62 6.59 -3.59
N TYR A 124 6.05 7.58 -4.25
CA TYR A 124 6.64 8.91 -4.37
C TYR A 124 5.98 9.84 -3.38
N GLY A 125 6.74 10.32 -2.41
CA GLY A 125 6.23 11.20 -1.36
C GLY A 125 6.69 12.63 -1.53
N ARG A 126 5.87 13.56 -1.07
CA ARG A 126 6.18 14.99 -1.05
C ARG A 126 5.63 15.64 0.20
N VAL A 127 6.47 16.42 0.86
CA VAL A 127 6.03 17.43 1.81
C VAL A 127 6.06 18.76 1.08
N PRO A 128 4.92 19.40 0.85
CA PRO A 128 4.90 20.70 0.16
C PRO A 128 5.39 21.81 1.09
N PRO A 129 5.76 22.98 0.54
CA PRO A 129 6.13 24.12 1.34
C PRO A 129 4.99 24.50 2.30
N ALA A 130 5.34 24.75 3.56
CA ALA A 130 4.40 25.22 4.57
C ALA A 130 4.44 26.75 4.58
N ALA A 131 3.90 27.37 3.53
CA ALA A 131 3.94 28.81 3.39
C ALA A 131 3.14 29.50 4.49
N GLY A 132 3.77 30.41 5.21
CA GLY A 132 3.10 31.25 6.21
C GLY A 132 2.78 30.57 7.52
N THR A 133 3.15 29.33 7.74
CA THR A 133 2.93 28.61 9.00
C THR A 133 4.25 28.24 9.64
N SER A 134 4.34 28.53 10.94
CA SER A 134 5.41 28.01 11.77
C SER A 134 5.20 26.52 11.97
N THR A 135 6.16 25.71 11.53
CA THR A 135 6.16 24.28 11.83
C THR A 135 6.98 24.07 13.09
N PRO A 136 6.36 23.74 14.22
CA PRO A 136 7.10 23.48 15.45
C PRO A 136 8.13 22.38 15.25
N PRO A 137 9.32 22.46 15.90
CA PRO A 137 10.28 21.41 15.81
C PRO A 137 9.76 20.12 16.46
N GLY A 138 10.19 18.99 15.93
CA GLY A 138 9.82 17.69 16.46
C GLY A 138 9.81 16.63 15.37
N ALA A 139 9.51 15.40 15.78
CA ALA A 139 9.38 14.26 14.88
C ALA A 139 7.91 14.15 14.44
N TYR A 140 7.67 14.39 13.18
CA TYR A 140 6.34 14.26 12.57
C TYR A 140 6.20 12.87 11.98
N THR A 141 5.14 12.16 12.36
CA THR A 141 4.87 10.80 11.90
C THR A 141 3.42 10.63 11.51
N ASP A 142 3.18 9.66 10.64
CA ASP A 142 1.85 9.20 10.28
C ASP A 142 1.94 7.71 9.94
N THR A 143 0.81 7.03 9.96
CA THR A 143 0.70 5.62 9.60
C THR A 143 -0.31 5.50 8.46
N VAL A 144 0.16 5.00 7.33
CA VAL A 144 -0.65 4.72 6.15
C VAL A 144 -0.80 3.21 6.03
N THR A 145 -2.03 2.76 5.89
CA THR A 145 -2.34 1.34 5.71
C THR A 145 -2.33 1.01 4.23
N VAL A 146 -1.59 -0.04 3.89
CA VAL A 146 -1.52 -0.60 2.54
C VAL A 146 -2.55 -1.72 2.44
N THR A 147 -3.41 -1.66 1.44
CA THR A 147 -4.40 -2.70 1.16
C THR A 147 -4.13 -3.31 -0.19
N ILE A 148 -3.98 -4.64 -0.23
CA ILE A 148 -3.82 -5.39 -1.47
C ILE A 148 -5.14 -6.07 -1.76
N THR A 149 -5.71 -5.79 -2.92
CA THR A 149 -6.94 -6.42 -3.42
C THR A 149 -6.60 -7.30 -4.60
N TYR A 150 -7.05 -8.56 -4.57
CA TYR A 150 -6.79 -9.56 -5.60
C TYR A 150 -7.96 -10.47 -5.85
#